data_d349c36a371a280b1fab8c6f242ea9d2
#
_entry.id   d349c36a371a280b1fab8c6f242ea9d2
#
_cell.length_a   1.000
_cell.length_b   1.000
_cell.length_c   1.000
_cell.angle_alpha   90.00
_cell.angle_beta   90.00
_cell.angle_gamma   90.00
#
_symmetry.space_group_name_H-M   'P 1'
#
loop_
_entity.id
_entity.type
_entity.pdbx_description
1 polymer ?
#
loop_
_entity_poly.entity_id
_entity_poly.type
_entity_poly.pdbx_seq_one_letter_code
_entity_poly.pdbx_strand_id
1 'polypeptide(L)'
;MELMSPEIVQKRDPASVRRILKSLPDWFGDPEAIDNYVSAARDIEFVSTVAVDYGNVVGVSLTRRHFRESAELHLIAVDPTARGRGIGRALIDQVAAGLREDGCMLLSVHTVGASFDNEPYAHTRAFYQATGFYPLEEHNHLDWAGPTLILVRQL
;
A
#
# COMPACT_ATOMS: atom_id res chain seq x y z
N MET A 1 24.10 -18.67 2.77
CA MET A 1 22.94 -18.75 3.66
C MET A 1 21.75 -18.11 2.97
N GLU A 2 20.72 -18.88 2.71
CA GLU A 2 19.52 -18.34 2.10
C GLU A 2 18.77 -17.45 3.10
N LEU A 3 18.40 -16.25 2.64
CA LEU A 3 17.50 -15.38 3.40
C LEU A 3 16.10 -15.99 3.32
N MET A 4 15.50 -16.24 4.47
CA MET A 4 14.12 -16.68 4.51
C MET A 4 13.21 -15.56 3.98
N SER A 5 12.18 -15.93 3.21
CA SER A 5 11.16 -14.99 2.76
C SER A 5 10.37 -14.49 3.97
N PRO A 6 10.02 -13.19 4.02
CA PRO A 6 9.15 -12.68 5.06
C PRO A 6 7.81 -13.40 5.09
N GLU A 7 7.27 -13.58 6.28
CA GLU A 7 5.92 -14.10 6.46
C GLU A 7 4.90 -12.98 6.27
N ILE A 8 3.88 -13.23 5.46
CA ILE A 8 2.80 -12.28 5.22
C ILE A 8 1.60 -12.69 6.04
N VAL A 9 1.20 -11.86 6.98
CA VAL A 9 0.13 -12.19 7.95
C VAL A 9 -0.84 -11.02 8.13
N GLN A 10 -2.08 -11.33 8.47
CA GLN A 10 -3.03 -10.32 8.94
C GLN A 10 -2.73 -9.98 10.39
N LYS A 11 -2.36 -8.75 10.64
CA LYS A 11 -2.02 -8.26 11.96
C LYS A 11 -2.19 -6.74 12.00
N ARG A 12 -2.84 -6.24 13.05
CA ARG A 12 -2.89 -4.80 13.32
C ARG A 12 -1.65 -4.39 14.08
N ASP A 13 -0.93 -3.44 13.50
CA ASP A 13 0.29 -2.91 14.12
C ASP A 13 0.47 -1.42 13.81
N PRO A 14 -0.33 -0.56 14.48
CA PRO A 14 -0.25 0.89 14.25
C PRO A 14 1.14 1.48 14.56
N ALA A 15 1.84 0.93 15.53
CA ALA A 15 3.19 1.38 15.88
C ALA A 15 4.19 1.13 14.74
N SER A 16 4.12 -0.04 14.10
CA SER A 16 4.96 -0.35 12.93
C SER A 16 4.59 0.51 11.72
N VAL A 17 3.31 0.80 11.51
CA VAL A 17 2.87 1.74 10.47
C VAL A 17 3.54 3.09 10.68
N ARG A 18 3.46 3.66 11.87
CA ARG A 18 4.11 4.94 12.18
C ARG A 18 5.62 4.92 11.95
N ARG A 19 6.27 3.88 12.45
CA ARG A 19 7.72 3.74 12.33
C ARG A 19 8.16 3.68 10.86
N ILE A 20 7.49 2.86 10.06
CA ILE A 20 7.84 2.71 8.65
C ILE A 20 7.55 3.98 7.87
N LEU A 21 6.39 4.62 8.06
CA LEU A 21 6.06 5.85 7.34
C LEU A 21 7.02 6.99 7.68
N LYS A 22 7.44 7.12 8.93
CA LYS A 22 8.46 8.11 9.33
C LYS A 22 9.82 7.86 8.68
N SER A 23 10.12 6.63 8.31
CA SER A 23 11.37 6.28 7.61
C SER A 23 11.32 6.57 6.10
N LEU A 24 10.19 7.03 5.58
CA LEU A 24 9.93 7.27 4.15
C LEU A 24 9.50 8.73 3.91
N PRO A 25 10.35 9.73 4.22
CA PRO A 25 9.94 11.15 4.16
C PRO A 25 9.65 11.65 2.73
N ASP A 26 10.18 10.99 1.71
CA ASP A 26 9.92 11.37 0.31
C ASP A 26 8.47 11.12 -0.10
N TRP A 27 7.77 10.21 0.58
CA TRP A 27 6.35 9.89 0.34
C TRP A 27 5.45 10.38 1.46
N PHE A 28 5.93 10.36 2.70
CA PHE A 28 5.15 10.63 3.90
C PHE A 28 5.80 11.74 4.74
N GLY A 29 5.95 12.91 4.11
CA GLY A 29 6.54 14.09 4.77
C GLY A 29 5.59 14.87 5.67
N ASP A 30 4.27 14.62 5.55
CA ASP A 30 3.25 15.31 6.34
C ASP A 30 2.90 14.50 7.60
N PRO A 31 3.18 15.05 8.82
CA PRO A 31 2.83 14.35 10.06
C PRO A 31 1.34 14.07 10.23
N GLU A 32 0.47 14.93 9.72
CA GLU A 32 -0.99 14.72 9.76
C GLU A 32 -1.39 13.53 8.90
N ALA A 33 -0.81 13.38 7.72
CA ALA A 33 -1.06 12.21 6.87
C ALA A 33 -0.63 10.92 7.55
N ILE A 34 0.53 10.92 8.23
CA ILE A 34 0.98 9.76 9.01
C ILE A 34 -0.02 9.43 10.12
N ASP A 35 -0.50 10.43 10.87
CA ASP A 35 -1.49 10.21 11.93
C ASP A 35 -2.78 9.61 11.37
N ASN A 36 -3.22 10.03 10.21
CA ASN A 36 -4.40 9.49 9.53
C ASN A 36 -4.22 8.01 9.17
N TYR A 37 -3.05 7.62 8.65
CA TYR A 37 -2.75 6.22 8.36
C TYR A 37 -2.66 5.36 9.63
N VAL A 38 -2.07 5.90 10.70
CA VAL A 38 -2.00 5.20 11.99
C VAL A 38 -3.40 4.99 12.56
N SER A 39 -4.28 5.98 12.44
CA SER A 39 -5.70 5.84 12.83
C SER A 39 -6.42 4.77 12.00
N ALA A 40 -6.19 4.75 10.69
CA ALA A 40 -6.75 3.70 9.82
C ALA A 40 -6.23 2.31 10.20
N ALA A 41 -4.97 2.20 10.64
CA ALA A 41 -4.42 0.93 11.11
C ALA A 41 -5.08 0.39 12.37
N ARG A 42 -5.74 1.26 13.14
CA ARG A 42 -6.54 0.86 14.33
C ARG A 42 -7.98 0.55 14.00
N ASP A 43 -8.47 1.06 12.86
CA ASP A 43 -9.88 1.00 12.48
C ASP A 43 -10.24 -0.39 11.94
N ILE A 44 -11.33 -0.97 12.48
CA ILE A 44 -11.83 -2.28 12.09
C ILE A 44 -12.29 -2.33 10.62
N GLU A 45 -12.63 -1.19 10.00
CA GLU A 45 -13.01 -1.12 8.60
C GLU A 45 -11.85 -1.40 7.65
N PHE A 46 -10.61 -1.30 8.13
CA PHE A 46 -9.42 -1.61 7.36
C PHE A 46 -8.86 -2.98 7.73
N VAL A 47 -8.52 -3.76 6.72
CA VAL A 47 -7.75 -4.99 6.91
C VAL A 47 -6.27 -4.64 6.87
N SER A 48 -5.54 -5.01 7.92
CA SER A 48 -4.10 -4.77 8.03
C SER A 48 -3.35 -6.07 7.74
N THR A 49 -2.55 -6.06 6.69
CA THR A 49 -1.69 -7.18 6.28
C THR A 49 -0.24 -6.71 6.31
N VAL A 50 0.60 -7.43 7.03
CA VAL A 50 1.99 -7.03 7.27
C VAL A 50 2.96 -8.11 6.83
N ALA A 51 4.18 -7.70 6.52
CA ALA A 51 5.30 -8.61 6.26
C ALA A 51 6.20 -8.64 7.50
N VAL A 52 6.44 -9.84 8.02
CA VAL A 52 7.27 -10.05 9.21
C VAL A 52 8.53 -10.80 8.82
N ASP A 53 9.68 -10.27 9.21
CA ASP A 53 11.00 -10.83 8.91
C ASP A 53 11.80 -10.88 10.20
N TYR A 54 12.21 -12.08 10.62
CA TYR A 54 12.92 -12.30 11.90
C TYR A 54 12.23 -11.63 13.09
N GLY A 55 10.90 -11.73 13.16
CA GLY A 55 10.08 -11.15 14.23
C GLY A 55 9.81 -9.65 14.11
N ASN A 56 10.33 -8.97 13.10
CA ASN A 56 10.13 -7.54 12.88
C ASN A 56 9.19 -7.30 11.71
N VAL A 57 8.28 -6.34 11.86
CA VAL A 57 7.44 -5.88 10.75
C VAL A 57 8.29 -5.00 9.83
N VAL A 58 8.43 -5.43 8.58
CA VAL A 58 9.24 -4.76 7.54
C VAL A 58 8.40 -4.22 6.39
N GLY A 59 7.12 -4.54 6.36
CA GLY A 59 6.18 -4.01 5.38
C GLY A 59 4.78 -3.97 5.94
N VAL A 60 3.99 -2.99 5.52
CA VAL A 60 2.62 -2.78 5.97
C VAL A 60 1.70 -2.51 4.80
N SER A 61 0.45 -2.94 4.91
CA SER A 61 -0.61 -2.58 3.98
C SER A 61 -1.93 -2.44 4.72
N LEU A 62 -2.77 -1.54 4.23
CA LEU A 62 -4.14 -1.35 4.70
C LEU A 62 -5.08 -1.41 3.50
N THR A 63 -6.12 -2.23 3.60
CA THR A 63 -7.13 -2.37 2.56
C THR A 63 -8.51 -2.10 3.13
N ARG A 64 -9.38 -1.51 2.31
CA ARG A 64 -10.75 -1.20 2.68
C ARG A 64 -11.69 -1.75 1.62
N ARG A 65 -12.72 -2.48 2.05
CA ARG A 65 -13.78 -2.95 1.17
C ARG A 65 -14.78 -1.81 0.95
N HIS A 66 -15.04 -1.44 -0.30
CA HIS A 66 -16.05 -0.44 -0.65
C HIS A 66 -17.37 -1.10 -0.99
N PHE A 67 -17.33 -2.11 -1.84
CA PHE A 67 -18.46 -2.93 -2.26
C PHE A 67 -18.04 -4.40 -2.24
N ARG A 68 -19.01 -5.30 -2.41
CA ARG A 68 -18.69 -6.72 -2.53
C ARG A 68 -17.67 -6.97 -3.65
N GLU A 69 -17.77 -6.22 -4.74
CA GLU A 69 -16.96 -6.37 -5.94
C GLU A 69 -15.64 -5.63 -5.89
N SER A 70 -15.47 -4.63 -5.00
CA SER A 70 -14.32 -3.74 -5.05
C SER A 70 -13.74 -3.39 -3.69
N ALA A 71 -12.43 -3.33 -3.64
CA ALA A 71 -11.66 -2.88 -2.49
C ALA A 71 -10.59 -1.87 -2.93
N GLU A 72 -10.07 -1.13 -1.97
CA GLU A 72 -9.02 -0.15 -2.16
C GLU A 72 -7.79 -0.52 -1.34
N LEU A 73 -6.63 -0.49 -1.98
CA LEU A 73 -5.35 -0.53 -1.28
C LEU A 73 -5.08 0.90 -0.78
N HIS A 74 -5.41 1.15 0.48
CA HIS A 74 -5.33 2.47 1.09
C HIS A 74 -3.90 2.88 1.43
N LEU A 75 -3.07 1.90 1.79
CA LEU A 75 -1.66 2.09 2.13
C LEU A 75 -0.86 0.85 1.78
N ILE A 76 0.33 1.06 1.23
CA ILE A 76 1.39 0.06 1.20
C ILE A 76 2.71 0.77 1.42
N ALA A 77 3.54 0.24 2.31
CA ALA A 77 4.86 0.79 2.58
C ALA A 77 5.80 -0.31 3.04
N VAL A 78 7.05 -0.24 2.59
CA VAL A 78 8.11 -1.20 2.94
C VAL A 78 9.24 -0.43 3.61
N ASP A 79 9.75 -0.97 4.71
CA ASP A 79 10.91 -0.42 5.40
C ASP A 79 12.07 -0.27 4.39
N PRO A 80 12.71 0.91 4.30
CA PRO A 80 13.78 1.13 3.34
C PRO A 80 14.96 0.15 3.49
N THR A 81 15.19 -0.38 4.69
CA THR A 81 16.25 -1.38 4.91
C THR A 81 15.91 -2.74 4.33
N ALA A 82 14.65 -2.98 3.96
CA ALA A 82 14.16 -4.26 3.41
C ALA A 82 13.81 -4.18 1.91
N ARG A 83 14.19 -3.10 1.23
CA ARG A 83 13.93 -2.93 -0.21
C ARG A 83 14.69 -3.96 -1.06
N GLY A 84 14.17 -4.20 -2.28
CA GLY A 84 14.80 -5.10 -3.24
C GLY A 84 14.59 -6.58 -2.96
N ARG A 85 13.70 -6.93 -2.03
CA ARG A 85 13.41 -8.31 -1.64
C ARG A 85 12.02 -8.80 -2.09
N GLY A 86 11.29 -8.00 -2.86
CA GLY A 86 9.95 -8.34 -3.35
C GLY A 86 8.85 -8.29 -2.29
N ILE A 87 9.07 -7.59 -1.17
CA ILE A 87 8.11 -7.53 -0.06
C ILE A 87 6.81 -6.82 -0.47
N GLY A 88 6.92 -5.70 -1.18
CA GLY A 88 5.74 -4.99 -1.67
C GLY A 88 4.88 -5.85 -2.60
N ARG A 89 5.51 -6.56 -3.52
CA ARG A 89 4.82 -7.50 -4.42
C ARG A 89 4.15 -8.63 -3.63
N ALA A 90 4.85 -9.20 -2.66
CA ALA A 90 4.31 -10.28 -1.83
C ALA A 90 3.08 -9.81 -1.02
N LEU A 91 3.11 -8.59 -0.48
CA LEU A 91 1.95 -7.99 0.19
C LEU A 91 0.76 -7.84 -0.75
N ILE A 92 0.97 -7.26 -1.94
CA ILE A 92 -0.09 -7.07 -2.93
C ILE A 92 -0.67 -8.42 -3.36
N ASP A 93 0.17 -9.40 -3.65
CA ASP A 93 -0.29 -10.72 -4.10
C ASP A 93 -1.11 -11.44 -3.02
N GLN A 94 -0.70 -11.34 -1.75
CA GLN A 94 -1.44 -11.93 -0.64
C GLN A 94 -2.79 -11.23 -0.42
N VAL A 95 -2.81 -9.91 -0.46
CA VAL A 95 -4.03 -9.11 -0.37
C VAL A 95 -4.98 -9.46 -1.53
N ALA A 96 -4.47 -9.51 -2.74
CA ALA A 96 -5.26 -9.85 -3.94
C ALA A 96 -5.85 -11.27 -3.84
N ALA A 97 -5.06 -12.24 -3.41
CA ALA A 97 -5.52 -13.62 -3.25
C ALA A 97 -6.65 -13.74 -2.22
N GLY A 98 -6.50 -13.08 -1.06
CA GLY A 98 -7.52 -13.08 -0.02
C GLY A 98 -8.83 -12.41 -0.45
N LEU A 99 -8.72 -11.28 -1.12
CA LEU A 99 -9.88 -10.58 -1.67
C LEU A 99 -10.60 -11.41 -2.75
N ARG A 100 -9.85 -12.01 -3.63
CA ARG A 100 -10.39 -12.88 -4.69
C ARG A 100 -11.17 -14.06 -4.11
N GLU A 101 -10.61 -14.73 -3.11
CA GLU A 101 -11.29 -15.83 -2.41
C GLU A 101 -12.61 -15.37 -1.79
N ASP A 102 -12.69 -14.13 -1.34
CA ASP A 102 -13.86 -13.53 -0.72
C ASP A 102 -14.83 -12.89 -1.73
N GLY A 103 -14.64 -13.16 -3.02
CA GLY A 103 -15.54 -12.72 -4.09
C GLY A 103 -15.30 -11.30 -4.60
N CYS A 104 -14.24 -10.63 -4.17
CA CYS A 104 -13.87 -9.32 -4.69
C CYS A 104 -13.32 -9.45 -6.12
N MET A 105 -13.64 -8.49 -6.98
CA MET A 105 -13.28 -8.52 -8.39
C MET A 105 -12.23 -7.48 -8.77
N LEU A 106 -12.18 -6.36 -8.05
CA LEU A 106 -11.33 -5.22 -8.39
C LEU A 106 -10.63 -4.69 -7.15
N LEU A 107 -9.35 -4.37 -7.31
CA LEU A 107 -8.56 -3.69 -6.29
C LEU A 107 -8.06 -2.36 -6.88
N SER A 108 -8.43 -1.25 -6.26
CA SER A 108 -7.98 0.07 -6.67
C SER A 108 -6.85 0.57 -5.77
N VAL A 109 -6.08 1.54 -6.29
CA VAL A 109 -5.08 2.28 -5.52
C VAL A 109 -5.01 3.70 -6.04
N HIS A 110 -4.81 4.66 -5.14
CA HIS A 110 -4.57 6.06 -5.46
C HIS A 110 -3.10 6.38 -5.25
N THR A 111 -2.51 7.11 -6.17
CA THR A 111 -1.14 7.62 -6.04
C THR A 111 -1.03 9.00 -6.69
N VAL A 112 0.10 9.66 -6.52
CA VAL A 112 0.34 10.96 -7.12
C VAL A 112 0.53 10.81 -8.64
N GLY A 113 -0.21 11.60 -9.42
CA GLY A 113 -0.19 11.55 -10.87
C GLY A 113 1.10 12.12 -11.47
N ALA A 114 1.38 11.72 -12.72
CA ALA A 114 2.63 12.05 -13.41
C ALA A 114 2.76 13.54 -13.77
N SER A 115 1.66 14.30 -13.79
CA SER A 115 1.72 15.74 -14.02
C SER A 115 2.41 16.51 -12.89
N PHE A 116 2.55 15.90 -11.72
CA PHE A 116 3.43 16.37 -10.66
C PHE A 116 4.79 15.68 -10.82
N ASP A 117 5.81 16.44 -11.26
CA ASP A 117 7.14 15.91 -11.52
C ASP A 117 7.86 15.58 -10.20
N ASN A 118 7.90 14.30 -9.87
CA ASN A 118 8.47 13.82 -8.63
C ASN A 118 8.98 12.40 -8.82
N GLU A 119 10.30 12.20 -8.70
CA GLU A 119 10.95 10.92 -8.96
C GLU A 119 10.49 9.80 -8.01
N PRO A 120 10.35 10.00 -6.68
CA PRO A 120 9.83 8.95 -5.80
C PRO A 120 8.47 8.41 -6.24
N TYR A 121 7.55 9.29 -6.64
CA TYR A 121 6.23 8.85 -7.10
C TYR A 121 6.25 8.23 -8.50
N ALA A 122 7.21 8.58 -9.35
CA ALA A 122 7.42 7.88 -10.62
C ALA A 122 7.79 6.41 -10.38
N HIS A 123 8.64 6.13 -9.40
CA HIS A 123 8.96 4.76 -8.98
C HIS A 123 7.73 4.03 -8.42
N THR A 124 6.90 4.71 -7.65
CA THR A 124 5.66 4.15 -7.11
C THR A 124 4.69 3.76 -8.22
N ARG A 125 4.48 4.62 -9.20
CA ARG A 125 3.63 4.31 -10.35
C ARG A 125 4.14 3.09 -11.13
N ALA A 126 5.44 3.03 -11.37
CA ALA A 126 6.07 1.89 -12.04
C ALA A 126 5.89 0.59 -11.25
N PHE A 127 6.01 0.65 -9.93
CA PHE A 127 5.76 -0.48 -9.04
C PHE A 127 4.33 -1.00 -9.16
N TYR A 128 3.32 -0.12 -9.14
CA TYR A 128 1.93 -0.54 -9.29
C TYR A 128 1.68 -1.18 -10.66
N GLN A 129 2.20 -0.60 -11.73
CA GLN A 129 2.07 -1.19 -13.07
C GLN A 129 2.74 -2.56 -13.16
N ALA A 130 3.92 -2.71 -12.56
CA ALA A 130 4.64 -3.99 -12.52
C ALA A 130 3.93 -5.06 -11.69
N THR A 131 3.06 -4.65 -10.75
CA THR A 131 2.28 -5.56 -9.90
C THR A 131 0.85 -5.79 -10.39
N GLY A 132 0.54 -5.40 -11.62
CA GLY A 132 -0.73 -5.74 -12.28
C GLY A 132 -1.81 -4.67 -12.25
N PHE A 133 -1.47 -3.45 -11.83
CA PHE A 133 -2.41 -2.33 -11.85
C PHE A 133 -2.34 -1.59 -13.18
N TYR A 134 -3.50 -1.16 -13.65
CA TYR A 134 -3.66 -0.33 -14.85
C TYR A 134 -4.16 1.06 -14.47
N PRO A 135 -3.65 2.13 -15.11
CA PRO A 135 -4.22 3.46 -14.92
C PRO A 135 -5.70 3.47 -15.34
N LEU A 136 -6.55 4.01 -14.48
CA LEU A 136 -7.98 4.15 -14.74
C LEU A 136 -8.35 5.59 -15.08
N GLU A 137 -8.02 6.52 -14.18
CA GLU A 137 -8.32 7.94 -14.38
C GLU A 137 -7.44 8.81 -13.47
N GLU A 138 -7.31 10.09 -13.83
CA GLU A 138 -6.54 11.05 -13.03
C GLU A 138 -7.43 12.26 -12.71
N HIS A 139 -7.37 12.72 -11.47
CA HIS A 139 -8.13 13.84 -10.96
C HIS A 139 -7.24 14.85 -10.24
N ASN A 140 -7.57 16.14 -10.36
CA ASN A 140 -7.00 17.18 -9.51
C ASN A 140 -7.93 17.44 -8.34
N HIS A 141 -7.37 17.83 -7.19
CA HIS A 141 -8.12 18.16 -5.98
C HIS A 141 -9.00 17.02 -5.43
N LEU A 142 -8.59 15.77 -5.64
CA LEU A 142 -9.31 14.61 -5.08
C LEU A 142 -8.82 14.33 -3.64
N ASP A 143 -7.59 13.83 -3.50
CA ASP A 143 -7.02 13.48 -2.19
C ASP A 143 -6.15 14.62 -1.64
N TRP A 144 -5.65 15.46 -2.53
CA TRP A 144 -4.78 16.58 -2.22
C TRP A 144 -4.93 17.64 -3.32
N ALA A 145 -4.22 18.76 -3.23
CA ALA A 145 -4.32 19.89 -4.18
C ALA A 145 -3.81 19.56 -5.58
N GLY A 146 -2.94 18.57 -5.72
CA GLY A 146 -2.35 18.14 -6.99
C GLY A 146 -3.06 16.96 -7.64
N PRO A 147 -2.42 16.35 -8.66
CA PRO A 147 -3.02 15.24 -9.40
C PRO A 147 -3.01 13.93 -8.60
N THR A 148 -4.14 13.22 -8.63
CA THR A 148 -4.26 11.85 -8.12
C THR A 148 -4.53 10.93 -9.28
N LEU A 149 -3.68 9.91 -9.45
CA LEU A 149 -3.87 8.82 -10.39
C LEU A 149 -4.55 7.67 -9.67
N ILE A 150 -5.67 7.22 -10.23
CA ILE A 150 -6.36 6.02 -9.76
C ILE A 150 -5.97 4.86 -10.69
N LEU A 151 -5.46 3.79 -10.11
CA LEU A 151 -5.15 2.56 -10.83
C LEU A 151 -6.05 1.44 -10.32
N VAL A 152 -6.24 0.41 -11.15
CA VAL A 152 -7.08 -0.73 -10.81
C VAL A 152 -6.41 -2.03 -11.27
N ARG A 153 -6.53 -3.05 -10.43
CA ARG A 153 -6.10 -4.41 -10.73
C ARG A 153 -7.32 -5.32 -10.72
N GLN A 154 -7.47 -6.12 -11.77
CA GLN A 154 -8.46 -7.19 -11.82
C GLN A 154 -8.00 -8.34 -10.93
N LEU A 155 -8.90 -8.84 -10.12
CA LEU A 155 -8.64 -9.96 -9.19
C LEU A 155 -9.09 -11.31 -9.74
#